data_c32d2c2b873a15be801c2d2938936680
#
_entry.id   c32d2c2b873a15be801c2d2938936680
#
_cell.length_a   1.000
_cell.length_b   1.000
_cell.length_c   1.000
_cell.angle_alpha   90.00
_cell.angle_beta   90.00
_cell.angle_gamma   90.00
#
_symmetry.space_group_name_H-M   'P 1'
#
loop_
_entity.id
_entity.type
_entity.pdbx_description
1 polymer ?
#
loop_
_entity_poly.entity_id
_entity_poly.type
_entity_poly.pdbx_seq_one_letter_code
_entity_poly.pdbx_strand_id
1 'polypeptide(L)'
;NYDLDYHGPVTVREALANSFNIPAVKTLDFLGINEAKRILQEVGISTLTHDEDYYGLSLALGSGEVSLYELTNAYRVLEQQGLYTSPVSIRNIRIDGEEKSWESNNGRPVWHKQKEKREEATAMITDILSDNYARLPEFGESSSLEFSFPVAAKTGTSRNFHDNWTLGYSTRYTVGVWVGNSEGSAMNQVSGITGAGPIFHELMILLHKQIINNSFTNIDNIPTVTICLPSGLLPNEYCTHKSNERFPEGHTPREVDTWYTSDGLTLPPELNFWHSKFATSTLSQTALKIVSPQNNDVFIFDLEIPDDQENIPCKIFQSNINNTQIRLNGEIIKSCTLPKATGIYELEVTGIDPQGQTITDRVRFTVS
;
A
#
# COMPACT_ATOMS: atom_id res chain seq x y z
N ASN A 1 -5.09 -8.61 9.40
CA ASN A 1 -5.03 -7.27 8.85
C ASN A 1 -4.80 -6.26 9.98
N TYR A 2 -4.34 -5.07 9.65
CA TYR A 2 -4.04 -4.02 10.64
C TYR A 2 -5.31 -3.53 11.36
N ASP A 3 -6.40 -3.43 10.64
CA ASP A 3 -7.74 -3.08 11.14
C ASP A 3 -8.45 -4.19 11.94
N LEU A 4 -7.79 -5.34 12.13
CA LEU A 4 -8.31 -6.53 12.80
C LEU A 4 -9.59 -7.11 12.16
N ASP A 5 -9.87 -6.76 10.90
CA ASP A 5 -11.05 -7.24 10.18
C ASP A 5 -10.71 -8.15 8.97
N TYR A 6 -11.75 -8.81 8.45
CA TYR A 6 -11.70 -9.68 7.28
C TYR A 6 -12.40 -8.99 6.11
N HIS A 7 -11.70 -8.83 4.98
CA HIS A 7 -12.23 -8.14 3.80
C HIS A 7 -12.95 -9.06 2.79
N GLY A 8 -13.03 -10.36 3.10
CA GLY A 8 -13.60 -11.34 2.16
C GLY A 8 -12.72 -11.58 0.94
N PRO A 9 -13.32 -11.96 -0.20
CA PRO A 9 -12.60 -12.07 -1.46
C PRO A 9 -12.12 -10.70 -1.93
N VAL A 10 -10.83 -10.59 -2.19
CA VAL A 10 -10.18 -9.39 -2.68
C VAL A 10 -9.31 -9.72 -3.88
N THR A 11 -9.12 -8.79 -4.79
CA THR A 11 -8.16 -8.93 -5.88
C THR A 11 -6.72 -8.85 -5.35
N VAL A 12 -5.76 -9.36 -6.13
CA VAL A 12 -4.33 -9.20 -5.81
C VAL A 12 -3.95 -7.72 -5.74
N ARG A 13 -4.57 -6.88 -6.59
CA ARG A 13 -4.40 -5.42 -6.57
C ARG A 13 -4.82 -4.82 -5.24
N GLU A 14 -6.05 -5.09 -4.81
CA GLU A 14 -6.56 -4.61 -3.53
C GLU A 14 -5.70 -5.10 -2.35
N ALA A 15 -5.34 -6.38 -2.36
CA ALA A 15 -4.56 -6.99 -1.30
C ALA A 15 -3.17 -6.36 -1.15
N LEU A 16 -2.45 -6.18 -2.26
CA LEU A 16 -1.10 -5.62 -2.25
C LEU A 16 -1.10 -4.11 -2.01
N ALA A 17 -1.98 -3.37 -2.69
CA ALA A 17 -2.07 -1.93 -2.57
C ALA A 17 -2.46 -1.47 -1.14
N ASN A 18 -3.37 -2.22 -0.49
CA ASN A 18 -3.82 -1.93 0.88
C ASN A 18 -3.05 -2.72 1.95
N SER A 19 -2.00 -3.44 1.57
CA SER A 19 -1.14 -4.12 2.54
C SER A 19 -1.87 -5.17 3.42
N PHE A 20 -2.86 -5.89 2.87
CA PHE A 20 -3.61 -6.87 3.64
C PHE A 20 -2.74 -8.07 4.03
N ASN A 21 -2.67 -8.35 5.32
CA ASN A 21 -1.80 -9.39 5.87
C ASN A 21 -2.23 -10.80 5.48
N ILE A 22 -3.54 -11.09 5.53
CA ILE A 22 -4.05 -12.43 5.28
C ILE A 22 -3.74 -12.91 3.85
N PRO A 23 -3.98 -12.11 2.78
CA PRO A 23 -3.59 -12.51 1.44
C PRO A 23 -2.06 -12.68 1.28
N ALA A 24 -1.25 -11.85 1.94
CA ALA A 24 0.21 -11.98 1.90
C ALA A 24 0.66 -13.32 2.51
N VAL A 25 0.13 -13.68 3.68
CA VAL A 25 0.42 -14.97 4.34
C VAL A 25 -0.03 -16.14 3.48
N LYS A 26 -1.24 -16.10 2.90
CA LYS A 26 -1.73 -17.13 1.98
C LYS A 26 -0.89 -17.28 0.73
N THR A 27 -0.38 -16.16 0.20
CA THR A 27 0.52 -16.19 -0.96
C THR A 27 1.85 -16.86 -0.62
N LEU A 28 2.41 -16.55 0.56
CA LEU A 28 3.64 -17.22 1.02
C LEU A 28 3.41 -18.72 1.28
N ASP A 29 2.29 -19.10 1.88
CA ASP A 29 1.91 -20.49 2.11
C ASP A 29 1.79 -21.27 0.79
N PHE A 30 1.15 -20.68 -0.22
CA PHE A 30 1.04 -21.25 -1.56
C PHE A 30 2.39 -21.37 -2.27
N LEU A 31 3.25 -20.36 -2.16
CA LEU A 31 4.58 -20.35 -2.79
C LEU A 31 5.57 -21.29 -2.10
N GLY A 32 5.46 -21.42 -0.79
CA GLY A 32 6.43 -22.06 0.08
C GLY A 32 7.58 -21.14 0.50
N ILE A 33 8.00 -21.29 1.76
CA ILE A 33 9.01 -20.41 2.39
C ILE A 33 10.37 -20.53 1.69
N ASN A 34 10.79 -21.74 1.32
CA ASN A 34 12.07 -21.97 0.65
C ASN A 34 12.14 -21.30 -0.71
N GLU A 35 11.05 -21.34 -1.49
CA GLU A 35 11.00 -20.68 -2.78
C GLU A 35 11.00 -19.16 -2.62
N ALA A 36 10.26 -18.64 -1.64
CA ALA A 36 10.29 -17.21 -1.31
C ALA A 36 11.71 -16.76 -0.92
N LYS A 37 12.39 -17.50 -0.04
CA LYS A 37 13.78 -17.21 0.33
C LYS A 37 14.72 -17.25 -0.87
N ARG A 38 14.58 -18.23 -1.76
CA ARG A 38 15.37 -18.31 -2.99
C ARG A 38 15.20 -17.05 -3.86
N ILE A 39 13.96 -16.59 -4.03
CA ILE A 39 13.67 -15.38 -4.78
C ILE A 39 14.27 -14.14 -4.08
N LEU A 40 14.13 -14.03 -2.76
CA LEU A 40 14.71 -12.93 -1.98
C LEU A 40 16.23 -12.90 -2.08
N GLN A 41 16.90 -14.06 -2.06
CA GLN A 41 18.35 -14.16 -2.28
C GLN A 41 18.75 -13.75 -3.71
N GLU A 42 17.95 -14.10 -4.71
CA GLU A 42 18.20 -13.68 -6.10
C GLU A 42 18.13 -12.17 -6.28
N VAL A 43 17.25 -11.48 -5.56
CA VAL A 43 17.18 -10.01 -5.58
C VAL A 43 18.20 -9.33 -4.66
N GLY A 44 19.03 -10.11 -3.98
CA GLY A 44 20.18 -9.61 -3.22
C GLY A 44 19.98 -9.51 -1.70
N ILE A 45 18.93 -10.09 -1.15
CA ILE A 45 18.76 -10.22 0.30
C ILE A 45 19.62 -11.37 0.80
N SER A 46 20.66 -11.09 1.57
CA SER A 46 21.62 -12.08 2.05
C SER A 46 21.44 -12.45 3.52
N THR A 47 20.64 -11.69 4.26
CA THR A 47 20.50 -11.82 5.71
C THR A 47 19.58 -12.95 6.17
N LEU A 48 18.75 -13.51 5.28
CA LEU A 48 17.81 -14.59 5.61
C LEU A 48 18.52 -15.97 5.63
N THR A 49 19.35 -16.21 6.63
CA THR A 49 20.27 -17.36 6.70
C THR A 49 19.67 -18.57 7.42
N HIS A 50 18.63 -18.41 8.23
CA HIS A 50 18.00 -19.51 8.95
C HIS A 50 17.12 -20.37 8.03
N ASP A 51 16.72 -21.54 8.51
CA ASP A 51 15.82 -22.47 7.81
C ASP A 51 14.36 -21.97 7.77
N GLU A 52 13.50 -22.74 7.12
CA GLU A 52 12.09 -22.40 6.96
C GLU A 52 11.31 -22.43 8.27
N ASP A 53 11.66 -23.34 9.18
CA ASP A 53 10.97 -23.49 10.47
C ASP A 53 11.21 -22.28 11.38
N TYR A 54 12.37 -21.64 11.25
CA TYR A 54 12.69 -20.42 12.00
C TYR A 54 11.80 -19.23 11.62
N TYR A 55 11.59 -19.02 10.32
CA TYR A 55 10.82 -17.87 9.84
C TYR A 55 9.31 -18.13 9.85
N GLY A 56 8.90 -19.34 9.47
CA GLY A 56 7.49 -19.67 9.30
C GLY A 56 6.77 -18.71 8.34
N LEU A 57 5.46 -18.74 8.34
CA LEU A 57 4.63 -17.84 7.51
C LEU A 57 4.69 -16.36 7.95
N SER A 58 5.24 -16.09 9.13
CA SER A 58 5.46 -14.70 9.60
C SER A 58 6.47 -13.93 8.73
N LEU A 59 7.28 -14.63 7.91
CA LEU A 59 8.15 -14.01 6.92
C LEU A 59 7.38 -13.09 5.96
N ALA A 60 6.13 -13.43 5.61
CA ALA A 60 5.25 -12.60 4.79
C ALA A 60 4.95 -11.22 5.43
N LEU A 61 5.08 -11.13 6.75
CA LEU A 61 4.77 -9.93 7.56
C LEU A 61 6.03 -9.25 8.11
N GLY A 62 7.22 -9.68 7.65
CA GLY A 62 8.47 -9.01 7.97
C GLY A 62 9.21 -9.55 9.20
N SER A 63 9.05 -10.84 9.57
CA SER A 63 9.86 -11.44 10.65
C SER A 63 11.33 -11.67 10.29
N GLY A 64 11.71 -11.49 9.02
CA GLY A 64 13.09 -11.60 8.55
C GLY A 64 13.81 -10.26 8.60
N GLU A 65 14.94 -10.19 9.29
CA GLU A 65 15.76 -9.00 9.35
C GLU A 65 16.51 -8.75 8.03
N VAL A 66 16.40 -7.52 7.53
CA VAL A 66 17.06 -7.10 6.28
C VAL A 66 17.70 -5.73 6.45
N SER A 67 18.76 -5.46 5.69
CA SER A 67 19.33 -4.12 5.65
C SER A 67 18.54 -3.20 4.72
N LEU A 68 18.50 -1.90 5.04
CA LEU A 68 17.90 -0.89 4.17
C LEU A 68 18.53 -0.90 2.78
N TYR A 69 19.83 -1.11 2.72
CA TYR A 69 20.59 -1.17 1.48
C TYR A 69 20.14 -2.33 0.57
N GLU A 70 20.06 -3.55 1.11
CA GLU A 70 19.64 -4.73 0.34
C GLU A 70 18.18 -4.63 -0.10
N LEU A 71 17.30 -4.19 0.81
CA LEU A 71 15.88 -4.05 0.49
C LEU A 71 15.65 -2.97 -0.57
N THR A 72 16.35 -1.83 -0.48
CA THR A 72 16.28 -0.78 -1.52
C THR A 72 16.77 -1.31 -2.87
N ASN A 73 17.86 -2.11 -2.89
CA ASN A 73 18.33 -2.71 -4.13
C ASN A 73 17.35 -3.78 -4.68
N ALA A 74 16.64 -4.50 -3.81
CA ALA A 74 15.59 -5.43 -4.25
C ALA A 74 14.43 -4.69 -4.96
N TYR A 75 14.03 -3.51 -4.47
CA TYR A 75 13.07 -2.65 -5.19
C TYR A 75 13.64 -2.13 -6.51
N ARG A 76 14.94 -1.84 -6.57
CA ARG A 76 15.59 -1.49 -7.84
C ARG A 76 15.54 -2.64 -8.86
N VAL A 77 15.56 -3.90 -8.43
CA VAL A 77 15.36 -5.04 -9.33
C VAL A 77 13.99 -5.00 -10.00
N LEU A 78 12.94 -4.55 -9.29
CA LEU A 78 11.61 -4.34 -9.89
C LEU A 78 11.65 -3.21 -10.93
N GLU A 79 12.28 -2.08 -10.61
CA GLU A 79 12.48 -0.96 -11.54
C GLU A 79 13.27 -1.41 -12.79
N GLN A 80 14.29 -2.25 -12.62
CA GLN A 80 15.13 -2.81 -13.68
C GLN A 80 14.50 -4.04 -14.38
N GLN A 81 13.18 -4.21 -14.28
CA GLN A 81 12.44 -5.28 -14.96
C GLN A 81 12.97 -6.69 -14.64
N GLY A 82 13.34 -6.90 -13.39
CA GLY A 82 13.84 -8.18 -12.90
C GLY A 82 15.31 -8.44 -13.20
N LEU A 83 16.10 -7.42 -13.40
CA LEU A 83 17.55 -7.51 -13.54
C LEU A 83 18.25 -7.06 -12.26
N TYR A 84 18.96 -7.97 -11.62
CA TYR A 84 19.80 -7.65 -10.49
C TYR A 84 21.14 -7.10 -10.95
N THR A 85 21.52 -5.92 -10.46
CA THR A 85 22.87 -5.38 -10.59
C THR A 85 23.39 -5.01 -9.20
N SER A 86 24.65 -5.31 -8.93
CA SER A 86 25.26 -4.88 -7.66
C SER A 86 25.38 -3.35 -7.64
N PRO A 87 24.95 -2.70 -6.57
CA PRO A 87 25.14 -1.26 -6.44
C PRO A 87 26.61 -0.88 -6.41
N VAL A 88 26.95 0.23 -7.05
CA VAL A 88 28.31 0.76 -7.13
C VAL A 88 28.35 2.10 -6.41
N SER A 89 29.10 2.19 -5.32
CA SER A 89 29.26 3.41 -4.53
C SER A 89 30.31 4.38 -5.08
N ILE A 90 31.29 3.84 -5.82
CA ILE A 90 32.38 4.64 -6.43
C ILE A 90 32.38 4.35 -7.91
N ARG A 91 32.07 5.36 -8.74
CA ARG A 91 32.10 5.23 -10.20
C ARG A 91 33.49 5.49 -10.79
N ASN A 92 34.10 6.58 -10.33
CA ASN A 92 35.40 7.00 -10.85
C ASN A 92 36.33 7.35 -9.70
N ILE A 93 37.59 6.96 -9.82
CA ILE A 93 38.69 7.41 -8.96
C ILE A 93 39.74 8.02 -9.86
N ARG A 94 40.27 9.18 -9.50
CA ARG A 94 41.44 9.78 -10.16
C ARG A 94 42.65 9.62 -9.24
N ILE A 95 43.68 8.91 -9.71
CA ILE A 95 44.96 8.68 -9.02
C ILE A 95 46.07 9.16 -9.96
N ASP A 96 46.90 10.08 -9.51
CA ASP A 96 48.03 10.64 -10.27
C ASP A 96 47.66 11.16 -11.68
N GLY A 97 46.43 11.68 -11.84
CA GLY A 97 45.90 12.20 -13.08
C GLY A 97 45.23 11.18 -13.99
N GLU A 98 45.33 9.90 -13.68
CA GLU A 98 44.63 8.84 -14.39
C GLU A 98 43.25 8.56 -13.76
N GLU A 99 42.22 8.49 -14.61
CA GLU A 99 40.85 8.17 -14.19
C GLU A 99 40.59 6.69 -14.38
N LYS A 100 40.23 6.00 -13.29
CA LYS A 100 39.74 4.61 -13.30
C LYS A 100 38.24 4.63 -13.03
N SER A 101 37.46 4.10 -13.94
CA SER A 101 36.00 3.97 -13.83
C SER A 101 35.63 2.51 -13.54
N TRP A 102 34.59 2.35 -12.68
CA TRP A 102 33.92 1.08 -12.50
C TRP A 102 32.52 1.17 -13.13
N GLU A 103 32.29 0.34 -14.12
CA GLU A 103 30.98 0.13 -14.67
C GLU A 103 30.26 -0.96 -13.88
N SER A 104 28.96 -0.78 -13.66
CA SER A 104 28.12 -1.87 -13.12
C SER A 104 28.11 -3.02 -14.13
N ASN A 105 28.30 -4.24 -13.65
CA ASN A 105 28.16 -5.44 -14.48
C ASN A 105 26.78 -5.48 -15.14
N ASN A 106 26.70 -6.09 -16.32
CA ASN A 106 25.42 -6.40 -16.96
C ASN A 106 24.53 -7.13 -15.95
N GLY A 107 23.28 -6.66 -15.79
CA GLY A 107 22.35 -7.21 -14.83
C GLY A 107 22.11 -8.71 -15.06
N ARG A 108 22.08 -9.51 -14.00
CA ARG A 108 21.66 -10.92 -14.07
C ARG A 108 20.15 -11.05 -13.92
N PRO A 109 19.47 -11.89 -14.72
CA PRO A 109 18.06 -12.19 -14.54
C PRO A 109 17.79 -12.84 -13.19
N VAL A 110 16.67 -12.45 -12.54
CA VAL A 110 16.16 -13.06 -11.31
C VAL A 110 14.79 -13.71 -11.58
N TRP A 111 14.35 -14.63 -10.73
CA TRP A 111 13.13 -15.45 -10.73
C TRP A 111 12.77 -16.14 -12.04
N HIS A 112 13.02 -15.56 -13.21
CA HIS A 112 12.75 -16.21 -14.49
C HIS A 112 13.78 -15.84 -15.56
N LYS A 113 14.26 -16.85 -16.32
CA LYS A 113 15.27 -16.64 -17.36
C LYS A 113 14.69 -15.98 -18.61
N GLN A 114 13.43 -16.27 -18.95
CA GLN A 114 12.76 -15.67 -20.11
C GLN A 114 12.46 -14.20 -19.81
N LYS A 115 12.93 -13.34 -20.70
CA LYS A 115 12.85 -11.89 -20.54
C LYS A 115 11.38 -11.43 -20.43
N GLU A 116 10.55 -11.91 -21.33
CA GLU A 116 9.15 -11.52 -21.44
C GLU A 116 8.37 -11.79 -20.15
N LYS A 117 8.51 -12.98 -19.59
CA LYS A 117 7.83 -13.36 -18.34
C LYS A 117 8.32 -12.55 -17.12
N ARG A 118 9.61 -12.22 -17.10
CA ARG A 118 10.20 -11.41 -16.05
C ARG A 118 9.69 -9.96 -16.11
N GLU A 119 9.70 -9.39 -17.32
CA GLU A 119 9.21 -8.04 -17.58
C GLU A 119 7.70 -7.93 -17.28
N GLU A 120 6.93 -8.93 -17.67
CA GLU A 120 5.48 -8.99 -17.38
C GLU A 120 5.20 -9.03 -15.87
N ALA A 121 5.87 -9.91 -15.13
CA ALA A 121 5.69 -10.01 -13.67
C ALA A 121 6.05 -8.70 -12.96
N THR A 122 7.17 -8.06 -13.33
CA THR A 122 7.56 -6.78 -12.75
C THR A 122 6.62 -5.65 -13.12
N ALA A 123 6.12 -5.63 -14.37
CA ALA A 123 5.16 -4.63 -14.81
C ALA A 123 3.84 -4.72 -14.05
N MET A 124 3.33 -5.93 -13.78
CA MET A 124 2.13 -6.12 -12.97
C MET A 124 2.31 -5.61 -11.54
N ILE A 125 3.44 -5.92 -10.89
CA ILE A 125 3.73 -5.41 -9.54
C ILE A 125 3.86 -3.88 -9.57
N THR A 126 4.54 -3.33 -10.59
CA THR A 126 4.69 -1.87 -10.76
C THR A 126 3.34 -1.18 -10.94
N ASP A 127 2.46 -1.76 -11.76
CA ASP A 127 1.11 -1.25 -12.00
C ASP A 127 0.31 -1.17 -10.69
N ILE A 128 0.33 -2.24 -9.89
CA ILE A 128 -0.37 -2.26 -8.59
C ILE A 128 0.25 -1.26 -7.61
N LEU A 129 1.58 -1.24 -7.48
CA LEU A 129 2.28 -0.36 -6.53
C LEU A 129 2.31 1.11 -6.94
N SER A 130 1.92 1.46 -8.15
CA SER A 130 1.76 2.85 -8.62
C SER A 130 0.31 3.31 -8.68
N ASP A 131 -0.64 2.44 -8.36
CA ASP A 131 -2.07 2.73 -8.41
C ASP A 131 -2.54 3.46 -7.13
N ASN A 132 -2.67 4.78 -7.21
CA ASN A 132 -3.15 5.59 -6.10
C ASN A 132 -4.61 5.30 -5.74
N TYR A 133 -5.45 4.94 -6.71
CA TYR A 133 -6.86 4.63 -6.45
C TYR A 133 -7.01 3.30 -5.70
N ALA A 134 -6.22 2.29 -6.06
CA ALA A 134 -6.24 1.01 -5.35
C ALA A 134 -5.83 1.14 -3.88
N ARG A 135 -5.05 2.17 -3.51
CA ARG A 135 -4.59 2.43 -2.13
C ARG A 135 -5.57 3.23 -1.27
N LEU A 136 -6.58 3.85 -1.88
CA LEU A 136 -7.50 4.74 -1.15
C LEU A 136 -8.15 4.11 0.10
N PRO A 137 -8.56 2.83 0.09
CA PRO A 137 -9.20 2.24 1.27
C PRO A 137 -8.34 2.26 2.53
N GLU A 138 -7.02 2.03 2.42
CA GLU A 138 -6.11 1.99 3.57
C GLU A 138 -5.45 3.34 3.85
N PHE A 139 -5.03 4.05 2.80
CA PHE A 139 -4.20 5.25 2.95
C PHE A 139 -4.94 6.56 2.72
N GLY A 140 -6.19 6.51 2.24
CA GLY A 140 -7.01 7.69 1.95
C GLY A 140 -6.47 8.55 0.80
N GLU A 141 -7.16 9.66 0.55
CA GLU A 141 -6.69 10.71 -0.36
C GLU A 141 -5.53 11.49 0.28
N SER A 142 -4.65 12.05 -0.54
CA SER A 142 -3.51 12.88 -0.09
C SER A 142 -2.51 12.15 0.83
N SER A 143 -2.26 10.87 0.58
CA SER A 143 -1.25 10.13 1.33
C SER A 143 0.17 10.54 0.90
N SER A 144 1.17 10.28 1.76
CA SER A 144 2.59 10.48 1.43
C SER A 144 3.07 9.61 0.26
N LEU A 145 2.24 8.70 -0.25
CA LEU A 145 2.53 7.88 -1.43
C LEU A 145 1.88 8.42 -2.71
N GLU A 146 1.19 9.57 -2.65
CA GLU A 146 0.60 10.21 -3.82
C GLU A 146 1.58 11.22 -4.42
N PHE A 147 1.83 11.09 -5.71
CA PHE A 147 2.75 11.95 -6.46
C PHE A 147 2.07 12.45 -7.74
N SER A 148 2.51 13.61 -8.23
CA SER A 148 2.11 14.15 -9.54
C SER A 148 2.78 13.43 -10.72
N PHE A 149 3.62 12.45 -10.45
CA PHE A 149 4.32 11.60 -11.41
C PHE A 149 4.30 10.14 -10.95
N PRO A 150 4.47 9.16 -11.85
CA PRO A 150 4.38 7.76 -11.50
C PRO A 150 5.45 7.31 -10.50
N VAL A 151 5.02 6.79 -9.37
CA VAL A 151 5.86 6.20 -8.32
C VAL A 151 5.22 4.91 -7.84
N ALA A 152 5.93 3.80 -7.97
CA ALA A 152 5.57 2.54 -7.36
C ALA A 152 6.13 2.49 -5.94
N ALA A 153 5.27 2.40 -4.92
CA ALA A 153 5.71 2.50 -3.53
C ALA A 153 4.95 1.55 -2.60
N LYS A 154 5.61 1.12 -1.53
CA LYS A 154 5.06 0.29 -0.47
C LYS A 154 5.60 0.70 0.88
N THR A 155 4.73 0.74 1.86
CA THR A 155 5.07 0.92 3.28
C THR A 155 5.23 -0.42 3.98
N GLY A 156 5.96 -0.43 5.07
CA GLY A 156 6.05 -1.53 6.02
C GLY A 156 6.08 -0.98 7.44
N THR A 157 5.43 -1.68 8.35
CA THR A 157 5.47 -1.39 9.78
C THR A 157 5.68 -2.70 10.52
N SER A 158 6.76 -2.81 11.29
CA SER A 158 7.00 -4.00 12.08
C SER A 158 6.08 -4.03 13.31
N ARG A 159 5.98 -5.22 13.92
CA ARG A 159 5.17 -5.41 15.13
C ARG A 159 5.59 -4.42 16.22
N ASN A 160 4.62 -3.82 16.90
CA ASN A 160 4.81 -2.84 17.96
C ASN A 160 5.57 -1.57 17.51
N PHE A 161 5.53 -1.21 16.22
CA PHE A 161 6.13 0.01 15.70
C PHE A 161 7.64 0.16 15.95
N HIS A 162 8.41 -0.94 15.95
CA HIS A 162 9.87 -0.86 16.08
C HIS A 162 10.53 -0.31 14.82
N ASP A 163 10.00 -0.68 13.64
CA ASP A 163 10.56 -0.30 12.35
C ASP A 163 9.47 0.24 11.43
N ASN A 164 9.74 1.38 10.83
CA ASN A 164 8.92 2.00 9.81
C ASN A 164 9.67 2.07 8.51
N TRP A 165 9.07 1.53 7.46
CA TRP A 165 9.67 1.43 6.16
C TRP A 165 8.79 2.10 5.12
N THR A 166 9.41 2.81 4.18
CA THR A 166 8.79 3.20 2.91
C THR A 166 9.82 3.05 1.82
N LEU A 167 9.50 2.21 0.84
CA LEU A 167 10.35 1.95 -0.31
C LEU A 167 9.55 2.13 -1.59
N GLY A 168 10.24 2.57 -2.62
CA GLY A 168 9.60 2.73 -3.92
C GLY A 168 10.57 3.21 -4.99
N TYR A 169 10.06 3.29 -6.20
CA TYR A 169 10.82 3.70 -7.35
C TYR A 169 9.96 4.46 -8.36
N SER A 170 10.61 5.32 -9.11
CA SER A 170 10.12 5.87 -10.37
C SER A 170 10.87 5.21 -11.52
N THR A 171 10.72 5.73 -12.73
CA THR A 171 11.54 5.30 -13.88
C THR A 171 13.00 5.71 -13.81
N ARG A 172 13.45 6.40 -12.75
CA ARG A 172 14.81 6.94 -12.63
C ARG A 172 15.50 6.72 -11.31
N TYR A 173 14.74 6.68 -10.23
CA TYR A 173 15.28 6.60 -8.88
C TYR A 173 14.54 5.53 -8.09
N THR A 174 15.33 4.79 -7.33
CA THR A 174 14.82 3.90 -6.28
C THR A 174 15.25 4.48 -4.94
N VAL A 175 14.27 4.67 -4.05
CA VAL A 175 14.47 5.26 -2.72
C VAL A 175 13.95 4.30 -1.68
N GLY A 176 14.71 4.14 -0.60
CA GLY A 176 14.29 3.45 0.60
C GLY A 176 14.50 4.33 1.81
N VAL A 177 13.52 4.37 2.70
CA VAL A 177 13.57 5.09 3.98
C VAL A 177 13.21 4.13 5.10
N TRP A 178 14.02 4.12 6.13
CA TRP A 178 13.77 3.46 7.40
C TRP A 178 13.79 4.48 8.52
N VAL A 179 12.82 4.38 9.41
CA VAL A 179 12.73 5.17 10.64
C VAL A 179 12.54 4.22 11.80
N GLY A 180 13.36 4.36 12.82
CA GLY A 180 13.34 3.52 14.01
C GLY A 180 14.41 3.94 15.02
N ASN A 181 14.36 3.36 16.20
CA ASN A 181 15.36 3.56 17.23
C ASN A 181 16.55 2.60 17.02
N SER A 182 17.77 3.10 17.07
CA SER A 182 18.98 2.30 16.83
C SER A 182 19.18 1.18 17.87
N GLU A 183 18.63 1.33 19.06
CA GLU A 183 18.60 0.32 20.12
C GLU A 183 17.42 -0.65 20.00
N GLY A 184 16.59 -0.52 18.95
CA GLY A 184 15.47 -1.40 18.69
C GLY A 184 14.27 -1.21 19.62
N SER A 185 14.17 -0.09 20.35
CA SER A 185 12.97 0.22 21.14
C SER A 185 11.79 0.60 20.22
N ALA A 186 10.57 0.33 20.69
CA ALA A 186 9.35 0.70 19.96
C ALA A 186 9.20 2.22 19.86
N MET A 187 8.70 2.68 18.72
CA MET A 187 8.26 4.07 18.54
C MET A 187 6.82 4.24 19.04
N ASN A 188 6.44 5.47 19.32
CA ASN A 188 5.11 5.76 19.85
C ASN A 188 4.07 5.88 18.71
N GLN A 189 3.45 4.76 18.32
CA GLN A 189 2.37 4.67 17.32
C GLN A 189 2.71 5.26 15.93
N VAL A 190 3.98 5.29 15.56
CA VAL A 190 4.44 5.78 14.25
C VAL A 190 4.47 4.60 13.26
N SER A 191 3.70 4.69 12.19
CA SER A 191 3.65 3.68 11.13
C SER A 191 4.54 4.04 9.94
N GLY A 192 4.74 3.10 9.01
CA GLY A 192 5.51 3.36 7.79
C GLY A 192 5.00 4.54 6.98
N ILE A 193 3.67 4.78 6.96
CA ILE A 193 3.09 5.90 6.23
C ILE A 193 3.25 7.23 6.96
N THR A 194 3.27 7.24 8.30
CA THR A 194 3.38 8.47 9.10
C THR A 194 4.81 8.82 9.47
N GLY A 195 5.72 7.84 9.56
CA GLY A 195 7.13 8.05 9.87
C GLY A 195 8.02 8.15 8.63
N ALA A 196 8.22 7.03 7.94
CA ALA A 196 9.09 6.96 6.76
C ALA A 196 8.46 7.60 5.50
N GLY A 197 7.11 7.59 5.40
CA GLY A 197 6.38 8.10 4.24
C GLY A 197 6.65 9.56 3.88
N PRO A 198 6.55 10.52 4.80
CA PRO A 198 6.83 11.93 4.51
C PRO A 198 8.26 12.17 4.02
N ILE A 199 9.25 11.51 4.64
CA ILE A 199 10.66 11.62 4.23
C ILE A 199 10.84 11.05 2.81
N PHE A 200 10.24 9.90 2.53
CA PHE A 200 10.25 9.29 1.20
C PHE A 200 9.62 10.24 0.16
N HIS A 201 8.48 10.85 0.49
CA HIS A 201 7.77 11.77 -0.39
C HIS A 201 8.64 12.97 -0.76
N GLU A 202 9.22 13.63 0.21
CA GLU A 202 10.09 14.79 0.00
C GLU A 202 11.34 14.45 -0.81
N LEU A 203 11.98 13.32 -0.52
CA LEU A 203 13.14 12.85 -1.29
C LEU A 203 12.78 12.60 -2.74
N MET A 204 11.65 11.93 -3.01
CA MET A 204 11.20 11.67 -4.38
C MET A 204 10.90 12.97 -5.13
N ILE A 205 10.24 13.94 -4.50
CA ILE A 205 10.00 15.27 -5.10
C ILE A 205 11.33 16.00 -5.37
N LEU A 206 12.25 15.98 -4.41
CA LEU A 206 13.55 16.62 -4.55
C LEU A 206 14.35 16.06 -5.73
N LEU A 207 14.37 14.76 -5.88
CA LEU A 207 15.08 14.06 -6.95
C LEU A 207 14.47 14.32 -8.34
N HIS A 208 13.17 14.70 -8.41
CA HIS A 208 12.45 14.90 -9.66
C HIS A 208 12.24 16.38 -10.04
N LYS A 209 12.77 17.34 -9.28
CA LYS A 209 12.57 18.80 -9.52
C LYS A 209 12.86 19.29 -10.95
N GLN A 210 13.69 18.60 -11.71
CA GLN A 210 14.12 18.99 -13.06
C GLN A 210 13.87 17.89 -14.11
N ILE A 211 13.07 16.87 -13.79
CA ILE A 211 12.90 15.72 -14.65
C ILE A 211 11.51 15.76 -15.30
N ILE A 212 11.48 15.61 -16.63
CA ILE A 212 10.24 15.33 -17.35
C ILE A 212 9.79 13.92 -16.95
N ASN A 213 8.60 13.81 -16.39
CA ASN A 213 8.05 12.56 -15.90
C ASN A 213 7.78 11.60 -17.06
N ASN A 214 8.42 10.44 -17.01
CA ASN A 214 8.13 9.34 -17.92
C ASN A 214 7.21 8.34 -17.23
N SER A 215 6.24 7.81 -17.97
CA SER A 215 5.39 6.71 -17.50
C SER A 215 6.18 5.39 -17.46
N PHE A 216 5.70 4.44 -16.68
CA PHE A 216 6.17 3.06 -16.73
C PHE A 216 5.66 2.39 -18.03
N THR A 217 6.47 2.42 -19.10
CA THR A 217 6.05 2.00 -20.44
C THR A 217 5.81 0.50 -20.59
N ASN A 218 6.39 -0.33 -19.72
CA ASN A 218 6.22 -1.78 -19.77
C ASN A 218 4.82 -2.24 -19.33
N ILE A 219 4.08 -1.41 -18.59
CA ILE A 219 2.73 -1.72 -18.11
C ILE A 219 1.72 -1.79 -19.27
N ASP A 220 1.89 -0.95 -20.27
CA ASP A 220 0.94 -0.82 -21.38
C ASP A 220 0.88 -2.06 -22.29
N ASN A 221 1.91 -2.91 -22.22
CA ASN A 221 1.98 -4.15 -23.00
C ASN A 221 1.17 -5.30 -22.37
N ILE A 222 0.68 -5.16 -21.13
CA ILE A 222 -0.07 -6.23 -20.46
C ILE A 222 -1.55 -6.13 -20.80
N PRO A 223 -2.16 -7.23 -21.27
CA PRO A 223 -3.58 -7.25 -21.60
C PRO A 223 -4.47 -6.83 -20.43
N THR A 224 -5.42 -5.95 -20.70
CA THR A 224 -6.43 -5.51 -19.73
C THR A 224 -7.75 -6.17 -20.04
N VAL A 225 -8.40 -6.76 -19.05
CA VAL A 225 -9.68 -7.44 -19.15
C VAL A 225 -10.63 -6.90 -18.10
N THR A 226 -11.87 -6.63 -18.51
CA THR A 226 -12.92 -6.29 -17.55
C THR A 226 -13.37 -7.55 -16.82
N ILE A 227 -13.33 -7.50 -15.49
CA ILE A 227 -13.75 -8.58 -14.59
C ILE A 227 -14.92 -8.15 -13.72
N CYS A 228 -15.65 -9.13 -13.20
CA CYS A 228 -16.67 -8.93 -12.19
C CYS A 228 -16.07 -9.06 -10.78
N LEU A 229 -16.36 -8.13 -9.90
CA LEU A 229 -15.94 -8.18 -8.50
C LEU A 229 -17.08 -8.72 -7.61
N PRO A 230 -16.82 -9.56 -6.62
CA PRO A 230 -15.48 -9.99 -6.15
C PRO A 230 -15.00 -11.32 -6.79
N SER A 231 -15.69 -11.91 -7.77
CA SER A 231 -15.34 -13.23 -8.33
C SER A 231 -14.03 -13.24 -9.13
N GLY A 232 -13.67 -12.13 -9.75
CA GLY A 232 -12.53 -12.03 -10.68
C GLY A 232 -12.79 -12.66 -12.05
N LEU A 233 -14.02 -13.11 -12.34
CA LEU A 233 -14.44 -13.75 -13.59
C LEU A 233 -14.94 -12.74 -14.62
N LEU A 234 -15.17 -13.17 -15.86
CA LEU A 234 -15.74 -12.31 -16.90
C LEU A 234 -17.16 -11.87 -16.53
N PRO A 235 -17.56 -10.62 -16.76
CA PRO A 235 -18.87 -10.14 -16.34
C PRO A 235 -20.00 -10.81 -17.11
N ASN A 236 -21.04 -11.23 -16.40
CA ASN A 236 -22.35 -11.56 -16.98
C ASN A 236 -23.26 -10.31 -17.03
N GLU A 237 -24.50 -10.46 -17.49
CA GLU A 237 -25.48 -9.36 -17.60
C GLU A 237 -25.91 -8.78 -16.24
N TYR A 238 -25.80 -9.56 -15.17
CA TYR A 238 -26.19 -9.18 -13.79
C TYR A 238 -25.05 -8.56 -12.99
N CYS A 239 -23.79 -8.62 -13.48
CA CYS A 239 -22.64 -8.09 -12.78
C CYS A 239 -22.72 -6.57 -12.63
N THR A 240 -22.92 -6.09 -11.41
CA THR A 240 -23.05 -4.67 -11.09
C THR A 240 -21.72 -4.00 -10.75
N HIS A 241 -20.73 -4.77 -10.26
CA HIS A 241 -19.41 -4.27 -9.88
C HIS A 241 -18.34 -4.82 -10.81
N LYS A 242 -17.84 -3.96 -11.69
CA LYS A 242 -16.84 -4.30 -12.70
C LYS A 242 -15.55 -3.53 -12.45
N SER A 243 -14.43 -4.18 -12.70
CA SER A 243 -13.11 -3.55 -12.68
C SER A 243 -12.33 -3.96 -13.92
N ASN A 244 -11.42 -3.11 -14.35
CA ASN A 244 -10.44 -3.45 -15.38
C ASN A 244 -9.16 -3.94 -14.68
N GLU A 245 -8.75 -5.17 -14.99
CA GLU A 245 -7.57 -5.77 -14.39
C GLU A 245 -6.62 -6.29 -15.47
N ARG A 246 -5.32 -6.25 -15.15
CA ARG A 246 -4.26 -6.72 -16.05
C ARG A 246 -3.93 -8.17 -15.75
N PHE A 247 -3.74 -8.96 -16.80
CA PHE A 247 -3.44 -10.38 -16.70
C PHE A 247 -2.22 -10.74 -17.54
N PRO A 248 -1.35 -11.66 -17.04
CA PRO A 248 -0.28 -12.20 -17.84
C PRO A 248 -0.83 -12.86 -19.12
N GLU A 249 -0.04 -12.86 -20.19
CA GLU A 249 -0.41 -13.49 -21.44
C GLU A 249 -0.80 -14.96 -21.22
N GLY A 250 -1.98 -15.35 -21.72
CA GLY A 250 -2.53 -16.69 -21.56
C GLY A 250 -3.21 -16.98 -20.21
N HIS A 251 -3.24 -16.04 -19.28
CA HIS A 251 -3.84 -16.18 -17.94
C HIS A 251 -5.10 -15.34 -17.73
N THR A 252 -5.64 -14.76 -18.79
CA THR A 252 -6.94 -14.04 -18.74
C THR A 252 -8.06 -14.99 -18.31
N PRO A 253 -9.03 -14.54 -17.49
CA PRO A 253 -10.21 -15.32 -17.13
C PRO A 253 -10.95 -15.78 -18.37
N ARG A 254 -11.43 -17.02 -18.37
CA ARG A 254 -12.23 -17.60 -19.47
C ARG A 254 -13.65 -17.90 -19.04
N GLU A 255 -13.86 -18.02 -17.74
CA GLU A 255 -15.17 -18.32 -17.17
C GLU A 255 -15.97 -17.04 -16.94
N VAL A 256 -17.28 -17.12 -17.18
CA VAL A 256 -18.20 -16.03 -16.91
C VAL A 256 -18.64 -16.10 -15.45
N ASP A 257 -18.85 -14.95 -14.85
CA ASP A 257 -19.32 -14.83 -13.47
C ASP A 257 -20.62 -15.60 -13.25
N THR A 258 -20.65 -16.37 -12.18
CA THR A 258 -21.82 -17.14 -11.72
C THR A 258 -22.32 -16.69 -10.37
N TRP A 259 -21.65 -15.72 -9.75
CA TRP A 259 -22.00 -15.21 -8.41
C TRP A 259 -23.12 -14.18 -8.49
N TYR A 260 -23.18 -13.39 -9.58
CA TYR A 260 -24.30 -12.49 -9.82
C TYR A 260 -25.39 -13.17 -10.67
N THR A 261 -26.61 -13.10 -10.15
CA THR A 261 -27.83 -13.63 -10.77
C THR A 261 -28.91 -12.54 -10.83
N SER A 262 -30.08 -12.85 -11.39
CA SER A 262 -31.25 -11.97 -11.35
C SER A 262 -31.66 -11.59 -9.91
N ASP A 263 -31.33 -12.43 -8.93
CA ASP A 263 -31.67 -12.24 -7.50
C ASP A 263 -30.58 -11.49 -6.72
N GLY A 264 -29.50 -11.07 -7.41
CA GLY A 264 -28.36 -10.38 -6.85
C GLY A 264 -27.12 -11.24 -6.66
N LEU A 265 -26.21 -10.82 -5.75
CA LEU A 265 -24.98 -11.53 -5.47
C LEU A 265 -25.23 -12.77 -4.61
N THR A 266 -24.85 -13.94 -5.13
CA THR A 266 -24.88 -15.22 -4.41
C THR A 266 -23.47 -15.76 -4.32
N LEU A 267 -22.91 -15.78 -3.12
CA LEU A 267 -21.54 -16.26 -2.88
C LEU A 267 -21.47 -17.79 -2.83
N PRO A 268 -20.32 -18.38 -3.19
CA PRO A 268 -20.05 -19.79 -2.92
C PRO A 268 -20.23 -20.14 -1.44
N PRO A 269 -20.63 -21.39 -1.10
CA PRO A 269 -20.92 -21.79 0.28
C PRO A 269 -19.79 -21.52 1.29
N GLU A 270 -18.54 -21.64 0.87
CA GLU A 270 -17.35 -21.38 1.67
C GLU A 270 -17.17 -19.89 2.05
N LEU A 271 -17.86 -19.00 1.37
CA LEU A 271 -17.86 -17.56 1.61
C LEU A 271 -19.14 -17.05 2.31
N ASN A 272 -20.08 -17.95 2.66
CA ASN A 272 -21.36 -17.57 3.27
C ASN A 272 -21.18 -16.82 4.59
N PHE A 273 -20.15 -17.11 5.35
CA PHE A 273 -19.85 -16.37 6.60
C PHE A 273 -19.55 -14.90 6.31
N TRP A 274 -18.80 -14.62 5.26
CA TRP A 274 -18.52 -13.25 4.81
C TRP A 274 -19.81 -12.58 4.32
N HIS A 275 -20.64 -13.29 3.53
CA HIS A 275 -21.92 -12.75 3.05
C HIS A 275 -22.85 -12.35 4.21
N SER A 276 -22.97 -13.15 5.25
CA SER A 276 -23.82 -12.83 6.40
C SER A 276 -23.36 -11.56 7.15
N LYS A 277 -22.06 -11.30 7.17
CA LYS A 277 -21.48 -10.11 7.78
C LYS A 277 -21.68 -8.86 6.88
N PHE A 278 -21.71 -9.01 5.56
CA PHE A 278 -21.80 -7.94 4.58
C PHE A 278 -23.17 -7.79 3.91
N ALA A 279 -24.04 -8.80 3.92
CA ALA A 279 -25.41 -8.68 3.42
C ALA A 279 -26.23 -7.68 4.25
N THR A 280 -25.84 -7.42 5.48
CA THR A 280 -26.35 -6.30 6.28
C THR A 280 -25.74 -4.94 5.86
N SER A 281 -24.61 -4.92 5.14
CA SER A 281 -23.95 -3.69 4.71
C SER A 281 -24.11 -3.37 3.21
N THR A 282 -24.45 -4.35 2.36
CA THR A 282 -24.61 -4.15 0.91
C THR A 282 -26.00 -3.63 0.48
N LEU A 283 -26.96 -3.51 1.41
CA LEU A 283 -28.22 -2.82 1.13
C LEU A 283 -28.11 -1.29 1.23
N SER A 284 -27.00 -0.72 1.66
CA SER A 284 -26.72 0.69 1.44
C SER A 284 -25.20 0.89 1.30
N GLN A 285 -24.75 1.20 0.11
CA GLN A 285 -23.42 1.81 -0.12
C GLN A 285 -23.41 3.26 0.44
N THR A 286 -24.08 3.46 1.54
CA THR A 286 -24.12 4.70 2.28
C THR A 286 -23.17 4.53 3.45
N ALA A 287 -21.95 5.01 3.30
CA ALA A 287 -20.96 4.97 4.37
C ALA A 287 -20.55 6.39 4.74
N LEU A 288 -20.53 6.64 6.04
CA LEU A 288 -20.01 7.86 6.62
C LEU A 288 -19.09 7.45 7.76
N LYS A 289 -17.78 7.70 7.63
CA LYS A 289 -16.81 7.26 8.63
C LYS A 289 -15.70 8.30 8.80
N ILE A 290 -15.34 8.58 10.03
CA ILE A 290 -14.14 9.34 10.37
C ILE A 290 -12.94 8.38 10.25
N VAL A 291 -12.07 8.66 9.30
CA VAL A 291 -10.86 7.85 9.03
C VAL A 291 -9.70 8.32 9.88
N SER A 292 -9.62 9.63 10.13
CA SER A 292 -8.63 10.26 11.01
C SER A 292 -9.24 11.52 11.63
N PRO A 293 -9.04 11.77 12.94
CA PRO A 293 -8.40 10.88 13.92
C PRO A 293 -9.20 9.60 14.14
N GLN A 294 -8.55 8.58 14.69
CA GLN A 294 -9.21 7.36 15.16
C GLN A 294 -9.56 7.47 16.64
N ASN A 295 -10.41 6.54 17.09
CA ASN A 295 -10.82 6.55 18.48
C ASN A 295 -9.63 6.22 19.40
N ASN A 296 -9.41 7.07 20.40
CA ASN A 296 -8.30 7.06 21.36
C ASN A 296 -6.93 7.47 20.80
N ASP A 297 -6.85 8.09 19.62
CA ASP A 297 -5.60 8.69 19.14
C ASP A 297 -5.10 9.75 20.13
N VAL A 298 -3.78 9.82 20.26
CA VAL A 298 -3.10 10.84 21.06
C VAL A 298 -2.14 11.59 20.16
N PHE A 299 -2.38 12.88 19.96
CA PHE A 299 -1.52 13.78 19.21
C PHE A 299 -0.65 14.58 20.17
N ILE A 300 0.65 14.52 19.96
CA ILE A 300 1.65 15.27 20.73
C ILE A 300 2.27 16.26 19.77
N PHE A 301 2.20 17.55 20.08
CA PHE A 301 2.82 18.59 19.28
C PHE A 301 4.23 18.88 19.75
N ASP A 302 5.14 19.03 18.81
CA ASP A 302 6.52 19.42 19.08
C ASP A 302 6.64 20.94 19.01
N LEU A 303 7.00 21.56 20.11
CA LEU A 303 7.18 23.02 20.22
C LEU A 303 8.32 23.56 19.35
N GLU A 304 9.14 22.70 18.78
CA GLU A 304 10.24 23.09 17.86
C GLU A 304 9.79 23.11 16.40
N ILE A 305 8.61 22.58 16.07
CA ILE A 305 8.05 22.59 14.71
C ILE A 305 7.16 23.84 14.52
N PRO A 306 7.31 24.59 13.44
CA PRO A 306 6.44 25.74 13.14
C PRO A 306 4.96 25.35 13.06
N ASP A 307 4.09 26.13 13.69
CA ASP A 307 2.63 25.88 13.80
C ASP A 307 1.90 25.62 12.48
N ASP A 308 2.42 26.13 11.37
CA ASP A 308 1.84 25.97 10.04
C ASP A 308 2.21 24.64 9.36
N GLN A 309 3.19 23.92 9.91
CA GLN A 309 3.67 22.64 9.39
C GLN A 309 3.13 21.42 10.15
N GLU A 310 2.54 21.62 11.30
CA GLU A 310 2.03 20.57 12.16
C GLU A 310 0.52 20.66 12.28
N ASN A 311 -0.21 19.77 11.63
CA ASN A 311 -1.67 19.72 11.67
C ASN A 311 -2.17 18.32 12.01
N ILE A 312 -3.21 18.22 12.85
CA ILE A 312 -3.90 16.95 13.06
C ILE A 312 -4.66 16.60 11.79
N PRO A 313 -4.34 15.46 11.15
CA PRO A 313 -5.04 15.06 9.93
C PRO A 313 -6.51 14.77 10.24
N CYS A 314 -7.40 15.43 9.54
CA CYS A 314 -8.83 15.16 9.61
C CYS A 314 -9.31 14.61 8.27
N LYS A 315 -9.77 13.36 8.29
CA LYS A 315 -10.24 12.65 7.09
C LYS A 315 -11.59 12.01 7.38
N ILE A 316 -12.55 12.28 6.51
CA ILE A 316 -13.91 11.72 6.59
C ILE A 316 -14.18 11.02 5.26
N PHE A 317 -14.44 9.72 5.33
CA PHE A 317 -14.94 8.95 4.19
C PHE A 317 -16.45 9.09 4.12
N GLN A 318 -16.97 9.41 2.93
CA GLN A 318 -18.41 9.45 2.67
C GLN A 318 -18.74 8.86 1.31
N SER A 319 -19.75 8.01 1.26
CA SER A 319 -20.28 7.43 0.02
C SER A 319 -21.79 7.51 0.04
N ASN A 320 -22.41 8.08 -1.01
CA ASN A 320 -23.86 8.28 -1.12
C ASN A 320 -24.49 8.99 0.10
N ILE A 321 -23.80 9.98 0.66
CA ILE A 321 -24.25 10.79 1.79
C ILE A 321 -24.46 12.22 1.31
N ASN A 322 -25.57 12.81 1.69
CA ASN A 322 -25.90 14.21 1.46
C ASN A 322 -25.92 14.98 2.78
N ASN A 323 -25.76 16.31 2.70
CA ASN A 323 -25.87 17.21 3.84
C ASN A 323 -24.97 16.83 5.01
N THR A 324 -23.71 16.54 4.73
CA THR A 324 -22.72 16.21 5.76
C THR A 324 -22.47 17.41 6.67
N GLN A 325 -22.53 17.18 7.97
CA GLN A 325 -22.25 18.17 9.02
C GLN A 325 -21.19 17.62 9.95
N ILE A 326 -20.18 18.43 10.25
CA ILE A 326 -19.07 18.07 11.13
C ILE A 326 -19.21 18.87 12.44
N ARG A 327 -19.05 18.18 13.57
CA ARG A 327 -19.06 18.80 14.89
C ARG A 327 -17.83 18.41 15.69
N LEU A 328 -17.29 19.38 16.38
CA LEU A 328 -16.21 19.16 17.34
C LEU A 328 -16.71 19.58 18.73
N ASN A 329 -16.69 18.65 19.69
CA ASN A 329 -17.24 18.85 21.04
C ASN A 329 -18.69 19.37 21.00
N GLY A 330 -19.48 18.93 20.01
CA GLY A 330 -20.88 19.36 19.83
C GLY A 330 -21.09 20.64 19.02
N GLU A 331 -20.04 21.45 18.78
CA GLU A 331 -20.11 22.67 17.98
C GLU A 331 -19.87 22.38 16.50
N ILE A 332 -20.67 23.01 15.63
CA ILE A 332 -20.52 22.83 14.16
C ILE A 332 -19.27 23.54 13.67
N ILE A 333 -18.42 22.81 12.94
CA ILE A 333 -17.25 23.36 12.28
C ILE A 333 -17.43 23.32 10.75
N LYS A 334 -16.96 24.37 10.05
CA LYS A 334 -17.14 24.51 8.60
C LYS A 334 -16.14 23.69 7.79
N SER A 335 -14.99 23.40 8.38
CA SER A 335 -13.92 22.59 7.79
C SER A 335 -13.36 21.66 8.85
N CYS A 336 -12.84 20.52 8.44
CA CYS A 336 -12.23 19.55 9.37
C CYS A 336 -10.84 20.02 9.82
N THR A 337 -10.78 21.21 10.44
CA THR A 337 -9.56 21.73 11.06
C THR A 337 -9.66 21.45 12.57
N LEU A 338 -8.74 20.63 13.07
CA LEU A 338 -8.75 20.21 14.46
C LEU A 338 -7.85 21.11 15.32
N PRO A 339 -8.21 21.36 16.58
CA PRO A 339 -7.46 22.23 17.47
C PRO A 339 -6.15 21.58 17.92
N LYS A 340 -5.14 22.42 18.12
CA LYS A 340 -3.83 22.02 18.65
C LYS A 340 -3.71 22.19 20.17
N ALA A 341 -4.71 22.78 20.80
CA ALA A 341 -4.69 22.97 22.25
C ALA A 341 -4.81 21.63 22.98
N THR A 342 -4.06 21.47 24.05
CA THR A 342 -4.12 20.28 24.92
C THR A 342 -5.54 20.07 25.42
N GLY A 343 -6.06 18.86 25.28
CA GLY A 343 -7.42 18.52 25.67
C GLY A 343 -7.91 17.20 25.09
N ILE A 344 -9.10 16.81 25.53
CA ILE A 344 -9.81 15.66 24.98
C ILE A 344 -10.91 16.19 24.07
N TYR A 345 -10.98 15.67 22.85
CA TYR A 345 -11.90 16.12 21.83
C TYR A 345 -12.78 14.98 21.34
N GLU A 346 -14.03 15.32 21.01
CA GLU A 346 -14.95 14.42 20.33
C GLU A 346 -15.29 15.01 18.96
N LEU A 347 -14.96 14.30 17.90
CA LEU A 347 -15.30 14.62 16.52
C LEU A 347 -16.50 13.76 16.12
N GLU A 348 -17.57 14.41 15.67
CA GLU A 348 -18.78 13.78 15.17
C GLU A 348 -19.03 14.21 13.73
N VAL A 349 -19.38 13.27 12.88
CA VAL A 349 -19.86 13.55 11.54
C VAL A 349 -21.26 12.96 11.37
N THR A 350 -22.17 13.75 10.82
CA THR A 350 -23.54 13.34 10.50
C THR A 350 -23.84 13.62 9.05
N GLY A 351 -24.65 12.79 8.42
CA GLY A 351 -25.11 12.99 7.05
C GLY A 351 -26.41 12.26 6.80
N ILE A 352 -27.03 12.52 5.66
CA ILE A 352 -28.34 11.95 5.29
C ILE A 352 -28.13 10.97 4.14
N ASP A 353 -28.60 9.75 4.30
CA ASP A 353 -28.58 8.72 3.26
C ASP A 353 -29.65 8.98 2.17
N PRO A 354 -29.64 8.24 1.03
CA PRO A 354 -30.65 8.38 -0.01
C PRO A 354 -32.07 8.02 0.45
N GLN A 355 -32.21 7.31 1.56
CA GLN A 355 -33.49 6.95 2.18
C GLN A 355 -33.99 8.00 3.19
N GLY A 356 -33.22 9.08 3.39
CA GLY A 356 -33.53 10.15 4.33
C GLY A 356 -33.19 9.84 5.79
N GLN A 357 -32.43 8.77 6.05
CA GLN A 357 -31.99 8.42 7.41
C GLN A 357 -30.71 9.18 7.76
N THR A 358 -30.58 9.58 9.01
CA THR A 358 -29.36 10.22 9.51
C THR A 358 -28.34 9.14 9.90
N ILE A 359 -27.17 9.19 9.27
CA ILE A 359 -26.01 8.37 9.64
C ILE A 359 -25.05 9.22 10.44
N THR A 360 -24.45 8.66 11.47
CA THR A 360 -23.53 9.36 12.37
C THR A 360 -22.34 8.46 12.68
N ASP A 361 -21.15 9.06 12.63
CA ASP A 361 -19.92 8.45 13.17
C ASP A 361 -19.26 9.40 14.17
N ARG A 362 -18.57 8.83 15.18
CA ARG A 362 -17.94 9.58 16.26
C ARG A 362 -16.61 8.95 16.64
N VAL A 363 -15.62 9.81 16.90
CA VAL A 363 -14.33 9.41 17.45
C VAL A 363 -13.93 10.36 18.57
N ARG A 364 -13.20 9.83 19.56
CA ARG A 364 -12.65 10.61 20.67
C ARG A 364 -11.13 10.50 20.62
N PHE A 365 -10.46 11.64 20.66
CA PHE A 365 -9.00 11.74 20.61
C PHE A 365 -8.46 12.74 21.62
N THR A 366 -7.18 12.67 21.88
CA THR A 366 -6.49 13.53 22.86
C THR A 366 -5.41 14.34 22.16
N VAL A 367 -5.26 15.59 22.55
CA VAL A 367 -4.11 16.44 22.21
C VAL A 367 -3.34 16.72 23.50
N SER A 368 -2.05 16.48 23.54
CA SER A 368 -1.19 16.61 24.73
C SER A 368 0.06 17.40 24.45
#